data_2f04a4e8782503d67f585cd2cf05a601
#
_entry.id   2f04a4e8782503d67f585cd2cf05a601
#
_cell.length_a   1.000
_cell.length_b   1.000
_cell.length_c   1.000
_cell.angle_alpha   90.00
_cell.angle_beta   90.00
_cell.angle_gamma   90.00
#
_symmetry.space_group_name_H-M   'P 1'
#
loop_
_entity.id
_entity.type
_entity.pdbx_description
1 polymer ?
#
loop_
_entity_poly.entity_id
_entity_poly.type
_entity_poly.pdbx_seq_one_letter_code
_entity_poly.pdbx_strand_id
1 'polypeptide(L)'
;MFDEAKKARQHKPGRWRRNEELYSGKILAPFNLPKYKSRIEVPTPFSIVETIYSILTDRKPVVDLMPKTESQMGSLKMAREILDNQLEESKAWRSVNGMKRDGLIYGNGFLKISDQDGKLVITNPDVYTVFFDPLANNIENAKCVTFATPTYVDEIKTKYGKEVKPEGKLDEYRSFIHQQKEDDNITQLTDTTGAETNYMEKSPISTSADSDYGGGQALLKECWYYDGPDLYLATYCGDVLLQHIPSPYPFIPLCMFKNYGDDHSIWGKGEPEIIEPLAIGTAIAMSQTVDNS
;
A
#
# COMPACT_ATOMS: atom_id res chain seq x y z
N MET A 1 2.09 15.86 14.97
CA MET A 1 2.58 15.38 13.66
C MET A 1 1.76 14.19 13.12
N PHE A 2 1.85 12.97 13.70
CA PHE A 2 1.10 11.81 13.18
C PHE A 2 -0.42 12.02 13.13
N ASP A 3 -1.03 12.52 14.20
CA ASP A 3 -2.48 12.75 14.27
C ASP A 3 -2.96 13.82 13.28
N GLU A 4 -2.15 14.83 13.01
CA GLU A 4 -2.42 15.86 12.01
C GLU A 4 -2.35 15.27 10.60
N ALA A 5 -1.32 14.47 10.31
CA ALA A 5 -1.17 13.75 9.05
C ALA A 5 -2.32 12.76 8.83
N LYS A 6 -2.76 12.06 9.88
CA LYS A 6 -3.92 11.17 9.86
C LYS A 6 -5.22 11.93 9.56
N LYS A 7 -5.43 13.09 10.18
CA LYS A 7 -6.59 13.96 9.91
C LYS A 7 -6.59 14.48 8.48
N ALA A 8 -5.43 14.95 7.99
CA ALA A 8 -5.30 15.45 6.61
C ALA A 8 -5.63 14.39 5.56
N ARG A 9 -5.31 13.12 5.85
CA ARG A 9 -5.57 11.98 4.97
C ARG A 9 -6.97 11.36 5.13
N GLN A 10 -7.78 11.80 6.08
CA GLN A 10 -9.03 11.15 6.50
C GLN A 10 -10.02 10.83 5.35
N HIS A 11 -10.00 11.62 4.27
CA HIS A 11 -10.86 11.43 3.10
C HIS A 11 -10.37 10.37 2.11
N LYS A 12 -9.10 9.94 2.18
CA LYS A 12 -8.49 9.02 1.20
C LYS A 12 -8.82 7.54 1.41
N PRO A 13 -8.82 6.98 2.64
CA PRO A 13 -9.06 5.55 2.83
C PRO A 13 -10.38 5.06 2.24
N GLY A 14 -11.46 5.83 2.38
CA GLY A 14 -12.75 5.51 1.76
C GLY A 14 -12.68 5.44 0.23
N ARG A 15 -11.91 6.34 -0.40
CA ARG A 15 -11.69 6.33 -1.83
C ARG A 15 -10.83 5.16 -2.29
N TRP A 16 -9.78 4.85 -1.56
CA TRP A 16 -8.92 3.70 -1.85
C TRP A 16 -9.68 2.39 -1.76
N ARG A 17 -10.50 2.21 -0.71
CA ARG A 17 -11.38 1.04 -0.59
C ARG A 17 -12.33 0.93 -1.78
N ARG A 18 -12.90 2.05 -2.23
CA ARG A 18 -13.74 2.06 -3.43
C ARG A 18 -12.97 1.65 -4.69
N ASN A 19 -11.74 2.09 -4.84
CA ASN A 19 -10.87 1.70 -5.94
C ASN A 19 -10.56 0.19 -5.92
N GLU A 20 -10.36 -0.40 -4.73
CA GLU A 20 -10.19 -1.85 -4.56
C GLU A 20 -11.45 -2.63 -4.95
N GLU A 21 -12.63 -2.15 -4.55
CA GLU A 21 -13.91 -2.75 -4.95
C GLU A 21 -14.08 -2.75 -6.48
N LEU A 22 -13.80 -1.60 -7.12
CA LEU A 22 -13.85 -1.46 -8.58
C LEU A 22 -12.84 -2.37 -9.27
N TYR A 23 -11.62 -2.45 -8.76
CA TYR A 23 -10.58 -3.35 -9.26
C TYR A 23 -10.95 -4.82 -9.07
N SER A 24 -11.62 -5.17 -7.98
CA SER A 24 -12.14 -6.52 -7.71
C SER A 24 -13.42 -6.86 -8.47
N GLY A 25 -13.93 -5.97 -9.34
CA GLY A 25 -15.13 -6.17 -10.11
C GLY A 25 -16.45 -5.87 -9.38
N LYS A 26 -16.40 -5.36 -8.14
CA LYS A 26 -17.59 -5.00 -7.35
C LYS A 26 -18.09 -3.59 -7.71
N ILE A 27 -18.53 -3.40 -8.96
CA ILE A 27 -18.88 -2.09 -9.53
C ILE A 27 -20.15 -1.54 -8.91
N LEU A 28 -21.17 -2.38 -8.78
CA LEU A 28 -22.51 -2.03 -8.29
C LEU A 28 -22.63 -2.20 -6.75
N ALA A 29 -21.55 -2.45 -6.03
CA ALA A 29 -21.57 -2.66 -4.58
C ALA A 29 -22.27 -1.53 -3.78
N PRO A 30 -22.08 -0.23 -4.10
CA PRO A 30 -22.76 0.85 -3.37
C PRO A 30 -24.26 0.95 -3.64
N PHE A 31 -24.76 0.29 -4.70
CA PHE A 31 -26.16 0.39 -5.11
C PHE A 31 -26.99 -0.72 -4.48
N ASN A 32 -27.98 -0.34 -3.71
CA ASN A 32 -28.96 -1.28 -3.15
C ASN A 32 -30.02 -1.65 -4.20
N LEU A 33 -29.65 -2.55 -5.11
CA LEU A 33 -30.56 -3.00 -6.17
C LEU A 33 -31.56 -4.04 -5.61
N PRO A 34 -32.86 -3.98 -6.00
CA PRO A 34 -33.83 -4.99 -5.65
C PRO A 34 -33.40 -6.39 -6.11
N LYS A 35 -33.72 -7.43 -5.36
CA LYS A 35 -33.31 -8.82 -5.65
C LYS A 35 -33.80 -9.36 -7.00
N TYR A 36 -34.86 -8.80 -7.55
CA TYR A 36 -35.43 -9.21 -8.85
C TYR A 36 -34.72 -8.56 -10.05
N LYS A 37 -33.81 -7.60 -9.83
CA LYS A 37 -33.05 -6.98 -10.91
C LYS A 37 -31.74 -7.73 -11.14
N SER A 38 -31.42 -7.90 -12.41
CA SER A 38 -30.16 -8.47 -12.84
C SER A 38 -28.99 -7.58 -12.40
N ARG A 39 -27.89 -8.22 -11.99
CA ARG A 39 -26.68 -7.56 -11.57
C ARG A 39 -25.52 -8.07 -12.40
N ILE A 40 -25.20 -7.35 -13.49
CA ILE A 40 -24.10 -7.67 -14.37
C ILE A 40 -22.97 -6.69 -14.14
N GLU A 41 -21.85 -7.19 -13.69
CA GLU A 41 -20.65 -6.42 -13.41
C GLU A 41 -19.55 -6.85 -14.39
N VAL A 42 -19.10 -5.92 -15.26
CA VAL A 42 -18.01 -6.16 -16.20
C VAL A 42 -16.73 -5.59 -15.59
N PRO A 43 -15.68 -6.37 -15.36
CA PRO A 43 -14.46 -5.94 -14.66
C PRO A 43 -13.58 -5.04 -15.55
N THR A 44 -14.17 -4.00 -16.13
CA THR A 44 -13.47 -3.02 -16.98
C THR A 44 -12.31 -2.33 -16.25
N PRO A 45 -12.48 -1.87 -14.98
CA PRO A 45 -11.37 -1.25 -14.25
C PRO A 45 -10.19 -2.21 -14.08
N PHE A 46 -10.43 -3.47 -13.77
CA PHE A 46 -9.38 -4.50 -13.70
C PHE A 46 -8.63 -4.64 -15.02
N SER A 47 -9.36 -4.79 -16.12
CA SER A 47 -8.75 -4.99 -17.44
C SER A 47 -7.87 -3.81 -17.85
N ILE A 48 -8.28 -2.58 -17.55
CA ILE A 48 -7.51 -1.36 -17.88
C ILE A 48 -6.26 -1.28 -17.01
N VAL A 49 -6.39 -1.46 -15.69
CA VAL A 49 -5.25 -1.44 -14.77
C VAL A 49 -4.22 -2.50 -15.15
N GLU A 50 -4.63 -3.75 -15.43
CA GLU A 50 -3.69 -4.81 -15.79
C GLU A 50 -3.07 -4.61 -17.17
N THR A 51 -3.77 -3.96 -18.11
CA THR A 51 -3.19 -3.60 -19.41
C THR A 51 -2.10 -2.55 -19.23
N ILE A 52 -2.37 -1.47 -18.50
CA ILE A 52 -1.37 -0.43 -18.24
C ILE A 52 -0.19 -1.00 -17.42
N TYR A 53 -0.50 -1.81 -16.40
CA TYR A 53 0.51 -2.46 -15.58
C TYR A 53 1.43 -3.37 -16.41
N SER A 54 0.89 -4.15 -17.35
CA SER A 54 1.70 -5.01 -18.21
C SER A 54 2.66 -4.20 -19.09
N ILE A 55 2.20 -3.07 -19.63
CA ILE A 55 3.05 -2.16 -20.43
C ILE A 55 4.17 -1.54 -19.55
N LEU A 56 3.83 -1.11 -18.34
CA LEU A 56 4.81 -0.51 -17.42
C LEU A 56 5.85 -1.51 -16.89
N THR A 57 5.54 -2.81 -16.91
CA THR A 57 6.40 -3.87 -16.37
C THR A 57 7.10 -4.70 -17.46
N ASP A 58 6.84 -4.42 -18.73
CA ASP A 58 7.39 -5.16 -19.87
C ASP A 58 8.93 -5.18 -19.86
N ARG A 59 9.55 -4.08 -19.46
CA ARG A 59 11.01 -3.96 -19.39
C ARG A 59 11.47 -3.58 -18.00
N LYS A 60 12.52 -4.25 -17.53
CA LYS A 60 13.24 -3.82 -16.33
C LYS A 60 13.96 -2.51 -16.62
N PRO A 61 13.81 -1.47 -15.78
CA PRO A 61 14.65 -0.29 -15.89
C PRO A 61 16.12 -0.65 -15.67
N VAL A 62 17.00 -0.05 -16.45
CA VAL A 62 18.46 -0.21 -16.31
C VAL A 62 18.97 0.98 -15.51
N VAL A 63 19.67 0.71 -14.42
CA VAL A 63 20.36 1.74 -13.64
C VAL A 63 21.76 1.87 -14.19
N ASP A 64 22.06 3.02 -14.82
CA ASP A 64 23.39 3.30 -15.34
C ASP A 64 24.14 4.28 -14.44
N LEU A 65 25.40 3.96 -14.14
CA LEU A 65 26.27 4.80 -13.33
C LEU A 65 27.17 5.63 -14.26
N MET A 66 27.18 6.94 -14.05
CA MET A 66 28.08 7.86 -14.79
C MET A 66 29.10 8.46 -13.83
N PRO A 67 30.39 8.40 -14.13
CA PRO A 67 31.41 9.02 -13.30
C PRO A 67 31.32 10.55 -13.38
N LYS A 68 31.49 11.23 -12.26
CA LYS A 68 31.55 12.69 -12.21
C LYS A 68 32.95 13.22 -12.48
N THR A 69 33.98 12.39 -12.26
CA THR A 69 35.40 12.74 -12.45
C THR A 69 36.14 11.59 -13.12
N GLU A 70 37.21 11.90 -13.86
CA GLU A 70 38.06 10.89 -14.53
C GLU A 70 38.65 9.87 -13.58
N SER A 71 38.96 10.26 -12.33
CA SER A 71 39.50 9.35 -11.32
C SER A 71 38.50 8.25 -10.91
N GLN A 72 37.20 8.41 -11.12
CA GLN A 72 36.17 7.44 -10.80
C GLN A 72 35.94 6.40 -11.90
N MET A 73 36.52 6.60 -13.10
CA MET A 73 36.32 5.65 -14.20
C MET A 73 36.83 4.25 -13.92
N GLY A 74 37.93 4.09 -13.16
CA GLY A 74 38.48 2.78 -12.81
C GLY A 74 37.62 1.95 -11.89
N SER A 75 36.83 2.58 -11.00
CA SER A 75 35.95 1.90 -10.04
C SER A 75 34.52 1.72 -10.54
N LEU A 76 34.14 2.33 -11.69
CA LEU A 76 32.78 2.35 -12.19
C LEU A 76 32.22 0.94 -12.46
N LYS A 77 33.01 0.08 -13.08
CA LYS A 77 32.58 -1.30 -13.38
C LYS A 77 32.28 -2.09 -12.11
N MET A 78 33.15 -1.98 -11.11
CA MET A 78 32.96 -2.65 -9.82
C MET A 78 31.72 -2.09 -9.08
N ALA A 79 31.54 -0.77 -9.09
CA ALA A 79 30.37 -0.14 -8.45
C ALA A 79 29.05 -0.59 -9.11
N ARG A 80 29.03 -0.72 -10.47
CA ARG A 80 27.88 -1.24 -11.21
C ARG A 80 27.57 -2.70 -10.81
N GLU A 81 28.57 -3.57 -10.81
CA GLU A 81 28.42 -4.98 -10.43
C GLU A 81 27.89 -5.13 -9.00
N ILE A 82 28.39 -4.32 -8.06
CA ILE A 82 27.89 -4.31 -6.67
C ILE A 82 26.43 -3.87 -6.63
N LEU A 83 26.08 -2.79 -7.35
CA LEU A 83 24.69 -2.28 -7.37
C LEU A 83 23.73 -3.30 -7.97
N ASP A 84 24.10 -3.90 -9.11
CA ASP A 84 23.27 -4.91 -9.78
C ASP A 84 23.04 -6.14 -8.86
N ASN A 85 24.08 -6.62 -8.20
CA ASN A 85 23.98 -7.71 -7.25
C ASN A 85 23.07 -7.35 -6.05
N GLN A 86 23.21 -6.15 -5.49
CA GLN A 86 22.36 -5.71 -4.37
C GLN A 86 20.89 -5.54 -4.79
N LEU A 87 20.62 -5.04 -6.01
CA LEU A 87 19.26 -4.92 -6.55
C LEU A 87 18.61 -6.29 -6.79
N GLU A 88 19.39 -7.29 -7.20
CA GLU A 88 18.91 -8.65 -7.35
C GLU A 88 18.67 -9.35 -6.01
N GLU A 89 19.61 -9.26 -5.07
CA GLU A 89 19.47 -9.83 -3.72
C GLU A 89 18.29 -9.26 -2.97
N SER A 90 18.09 -7.93 -3.05
CA SER A 90 16.96 -7.23 -2.41
C SER A 90 15.61 -7.49 -3.08
N LYS A 91 15.58 -8.20 -4.22
CA LYS A 91 14.38 -8.39 -5.05
C LYS A 91 13.72 -7.04 -5.41
N ALA A 92 14.54 -6.01 -5.63
CA ALA A 92 14.12 -4.63 -5.86
C ALA A 92 12.98 -4.51 -6.89
N TRP A 93 13.09 -5.26 -7.99
CA TRP A 93 12.11 -5.22 -9.09
C TRP A 93 10.72 -5.70 -8.69
N ARG A 94 10.62 -6.62 -7.74
CA ARG A 94 9.33 -7.03 -7.18
C ARG A 94 8.67 -5.87 -6.45
N SER A 95 9.43 -5.16 -5.61
CA SER A 95 8.93 -4.00 -4.87
C SER A 95 8.57 -2.83 -5.79
N VAL A 96 9.39 -2.58 -6.84
CA VAL A 96 9.11 -1.58 -7.90
C VAL A 96 7.81 -1.91 -8.64
N ASN A 97 7.59 -3.15 -9.00
CA ASN A 97 6.37 -3.56 -9.66
C ASN A 97 5.14 -3.48 -8.75
N GLY A 98 5.30 -3.79 -7.45
CA GLY A 98 4.28 -3.53 -6.43
C GLY A 98 3.91 -2.05 -6.36
N MET A 99 4.91 -1.16 -6.25
CA MET A 99 4.72 0.29 -6.25
C MET A 99 3.94 0.78 -7.48
N LYS A 100 4.27 0.27 -8.68
CA LYS A 100 3.56 0.64 -9.91
C LYS A 100 2.09 0.23 -9.87
N ARG A 101 1.80 -1.00 -9.41
CA ARG A 101 0.43 -1.50 -9.28
C ARG A 101 -0.36 -0.69 -8.28
N ASP A 102 0.21 -0.42 -7.10
CA ASP A 102 -0.42 0.42 -6.08
C ASP A 102 -0.70 1.82 -6.61
N GLY A 103 0.25 2.42 -7.33
CA GLY A 103 0.06 3.71 -7.97
C GLY A 103 -1.10 3.73 -8.96
N LEU A 104 -1.26 2.69 -9.77
CA LEU A 104 -2.40 2.57 -10.70
C LEU A 104 -3.73 2.41 -9.96
N ILE A 105 -3.80 1.65 -8.88
CA ILE A 105 -5.03 1.39 -8.14
C ILE A 105 -5.40 2.56 -7.22
N TYR A 106 -4.44 3.03 -6.39
CA TYR A 106 -4.69 4.01 -5.34
C TYR A 106 -4.35 5.45 -5.73
N GLY A 107 -3.61 5.62 -6.84
CA GLY A 107 -3.06 6.91 -7.27
C GLY A 107 -1.65 7.18 -6.78
N ASN A 108 -1.19 6.50 -5.74
CA ASN A 108 0.17 6.56 -5.23
C ASN A 108 0.69 5.15 -4.93
N GLY A 109 1.95 4.92 -5.26
CA GLY A 109 2.71 3.76 -4.83
C GLY A 109 4.03 4.21 -4.22
N PHE A 110 4.54 3.46 -3.25
CA PHE A 110 5.69 3.86 -2.45
C PHE A 110 6.78 2.80 -2.47
N LEU A 111 8.04 3.25 -2.42
CA LEU A 111 9.20 2.42 -2.14
C LEU A 111 9.95 3.00 -0.96
N LYS A 112 10.16 2.20 0.07
CA LYS A 112 11.05 2.52 1.18
C LYS A 112 12.38 1.83 0.95
N ILE A 113 13.45 2.60 1.00
CA ILE A 113 14.82 2.14 0.83
C ILE A 113 15.50 2.20 2.18
N SER A 114 16.11 1.11 2.62
CA SER A 114 16.83 1.06 3.88
C SER A 114 18.09 0.21 3.75
N ASP A 115 19.06 0.48 4.60
CA ASP A 115 20.22 -0.34 4.81
C ASP A 115 19.99 -1.18 6.09
N GLN A 116 20.17 -2.48 5.98
CA GLN A 116 20.16 -3.42 7.11
C GLN A 116 21.47 -4.22 7.09
N ASP A 117 22.35 -3.89 8.00
CA ASP A 117 23.66 -4.57 8.14
C ASP A 117 24.50 -4.58 6.84
N GLY A 118 24.52 -3.48 6.11
CA GLY A 118 25.23 -3.32 4.84
C GLY A 118 24.53 -3.95 3.64
N LYS A 119 23.27 -4.39 3.80
CA LYS A 119 22.45 -4.90 2.69
C LYS A 119 21.36 -3.94 2.34
N LEU A 120 21.22 -3.70 1.05
CA LEU A 120 20.12 -2.88 0.51
C LEU A 120 18.78 -3.62 0.67
N VAL A 121 17.85 -3.01 1.36
CA VAL A 121 16.49 -3.52 1.51
C VAL A 121 15.52 -2.53 0.88
N ILE A 122 14.79 -2.99 -0.14
CA ILE A 122 13.78 -2.20 -0.85
C ILE A 122 12.42 -2.83 -0.61
N THR A 123 11.54 -2.10 0.07
CA THR A 123 10.18 -2.57 0.38
C THR A 123 9.15 -1.67 -0.28
N ASN A 124 7.97 -2.24 -0.54
CA ASN A 124 6.79 -1.50 -1.00
C ASN A 124 5.82 -1.40 0.19
N PRO A 125 5.83 -0.30 0.98
CA PRO A 125 4.88 -0.11 2.06
C PRO A 125 3.48 0.09 1.50
N ASP A 126 2.49 -0.48 2.19
CA ASP A 126 1.08 -0.30 1.86
C ASP A 126 0.70 1.19 1.93
N VAL A 127 -0.08 1.66 0.98
CA VAL A 127 -0.55 3.06 0.91
C VAL A 127 -1.29 3.48 2.18
N TYR A 128 -1.97 2.54 2.82
CA TYR A 128 -2.67 2.76 4.10
C TYR A 128 -1.73 3.01 5.28
N THR A 129 -0.45 2.66 5.16
CA THR A 129 0.53 2.81 6.24
C THR A 129 1.34 4.11 6.17
N VAL A 130 1.28 4.84 5.04
CA VAL A 130 2.11 6.03 4.81
C VAL A 130 1.35 7.31 5.12
N PHE A 131 1.96 8.19 5.90
CA PHE A 131 1.38 9.47 6.33
C PHE A 131 2.37 10.60 6.10
N PHE A 132 1.90 11.65 5.44
CA PHE A 132 2.69 12.84 5.11
C PHE A 132 2.29 14.04 5.96
N ASP A 133 3.19 14.99 6.07
CA ASP A 133 2.90 16.34 6.55
C ASP A 133 1.70 16.93 5.76
N PRO A 134 0.69 17.53 6.44
CA PRO A 134 -0.47 18.13 5.79
C PRO A 134 -0.16 19.18 4.72
N LEU A 135 0.98 19.86 4.83
CA LEU A 135 1.41 20.92 3.90
C LEU A 135 2.26 20.41 2.73
N ALA A 136 2.60 19.13 2.72
CA ALA A 136 3.46 18.55 1.68
C ALA A 136 2.69 18.35 0.37
N ASN A 137 3.25 18.85 -0.74
CA ASN A 137 2.79 18.59 -2.10
C ASN A 137 3.60 17.47 -2.79
N ASN A 138 4.83 17.28 -2.32
CA ASN A 138 5.75 16.23 -2.75
C ASN A 138 6.61 15.76 -1.57
N ILE A 139 7.40 14.71 -1.77
CA ILE A 139 8.28 14.16 -0.72
C ILE A 139 9.38 15.16 -0.34
N GLU A 140 9.90 15.91 -1.29
CA GLU A 140 11.01 16.85 -1.11
C GLU A 140 10.63 18.01 -0.19
N ASN A 141 9.35 18.43 -0.21
CA ASN A 141 8.82 19.49 0.64
C ASN A 141 8.22 18.98 1.96
N ALA A 142 8.16 17.67 2.15
CA ALA A 142 7.60 17.08 3.36
C ALA A 142 8.55 17.28 4.55
N LYS A 143 8.08 17.95 5.60
CA LYS A 143 8.83 18.07 6.86
C LYS A 143 8.88 16.79 7.64
N CYS A 144 7.85 15.94 7.51
CA CYS A 144 7.84 14.63 8.12
C CYS A 144 7.08 13.61 7.29
N VAL A 145 7.53 12.36 7.38
CA VAL A 145 6.84 11.18 6.85
C VAL A 145 6.78 10.13 7.94
N THR A 146 5.59 9.59 8.19
CA THR A 146 5.40 8.53 9.19
C THR A 146 4.90 7.27 8.52
N PHE A 147 5.57 6.15 8.81
CA PHE A 147 5.10 4.81 8.47
C PHE A 147 4.45 4.20 9.70
N ALA A 148 3.17 3.89 9.62
CA ALA A 148 2.43 3.26 10.71
C ALA A 148 2.05 1.83 10.30
N THR A 149 2.85 0.86 10.72
CA THR A 149 2.76 -0.52 10.29
C THR A 149 2.30 -1.42 11.44
N PRO A 150 1.21 -2.19 11.27
CA PRO A 150 0.85 -3.24 12.22
C PRO A 150 1.96 -4.28 12.33
N THR A 151 2.50 -4.47 13.52
CA THR A 151 3.65 -5.36 13.78
C THR A 151 3.35 -6.21 15.02
N TYR A 152 3.85 -7.44 15.06
CA TYR A 152 3.69 -8.30 16.24
C TYR A 152 4.50 -7.76 17.43
N VAL A 153 3.89 -7.81 18.61
CA VAL A 153 4.53 -7.31 19.85
C VAL A 153 5.86 -8.01 20.14
N ASP A 154 5.94 -9.31 19.84
CA ASP A 154 7.16 -10.10 20.03
C ASP A 154 8.31 -9.65 19.11
N GLU A 155 7.98 -9.26 17.87
CA GLU A 155 8.98 -8.70 16.94
C GLU A 155 9.50 -7.34 17.45
N ILE A 156 8.61 -6.50 17.97
CA ILE A 156 8.99 -5.21 18.56
C ILE A 156 9.89 -5.42 19.78
N LYS A 157 9.54 -6.37 20.65
CA LYS A 157 10.33 -6.71 21.83
C LYS A 157 11.71 -7.25 21.44
N THR A 158 11.78 -8.13 20.43
CA THR A 158 13.04 -8.70 19.94
C THR A 158 13.94 -7.62 19.33
N LYS A 159 13.37 -6.70 18.53
CA LYS A 159 14.14 -5.68 17.82
C LYS A 159 14.58 -4.52 18.72
N TYR A 160 13.73 -4.08 19.62
CA TYR A 160 13.96 -2.87 20.41
C TYR A 160 14.20 -3.13 21.91
N GLY A 161 14.01 -4.36 22.39
CA GLY A 161 14.20 -4.73 23.79
C GLY A 161 13.18 -4.11 24.75
N LYS A 162 12.07 -3.53 24.24
CA LYS A 162 11.05 -2.84 25.04
C LYS A 162 9.72 -3.57 24.94
N GLU A 163 8.98 -3.60 26.04
CA GLU A 163 7.63 -4.16 26.07
C GLU A 163 6.62 -3.10 25.66
N VAL A 164 5.70 -3.49 24.76
CA VAL A 164 4.59 -2.68 24.30
C VAL A 164 3.28 -3.44 24.50
N LYS A 165 2.20 -2.72 24.66
CA LYS A 165 0.88 -3.32 24.79
C LYS A 165 0.27 -3.56 23.40
N PRO A 166 -0.44 -4.68 23.19
CA PRO A 166 -1.17 -4.90 21.95
C PRO A 166 -2.27 -3.86 21.77
N GLU A 167 -2.45 -3.40 20.54
CA GLU A 167 -3.50 -2.48 20.13
C GLU A 167 -4.55 -3.24 19.30
N GLY A 168 -5.85 -3.00 19.56
CA GLY A 168 -6.93 -3.51 18.72
C GLY A 168 -7.26 -2.56 17.57
N LYS A 169 -7.98 -3.07 16.55
CA LYS A 169 -8.50 -2.28 15.41
C LYS A 169 -7.42 -1.69 14.50
N LEU A 170 -6.52 -2.54 14.01
CA LEU A 170 -5.46 -2.18 13.09
C LEU A 170 -5.85 -2.31 11.61
N ASP A 171 -7.10 -2.68 11.31
CA ASP A 171 -7.59 -2.92 9.93
C ASP A 171 -7.55 -1.66 9.05
N GLU A 172 -7.64 -0.48 9.67
CA GLU A 172 -7.53 0.80 8.94
C GLU A 172 -6.15 1.04 8.30
N TYR A 173 -5.13 0.27 8.70
CA TYR A 173 -3.75 0.35 8.22
C TYR A 173 -3.41 -0.76 7.22
N ARG A 174 -4.40 -1.46 6.69
CA ARG A 174 -4.22 -2.54 5.70
C ARG A 174 -5.16 -2.36 4.52
N SER A 175 -4.68 -2.69 3.34
CA SER A 175 -5.52 -2.74 2.15
C SER A 175 -6.53 -3.90 2.24
N PHE A 176 -7.72 -3.68 1.70
CA PHE A 176 -8.78 -4.68 1.66
C PHE A 176 -8.43 -5.89 0.78
N ILE A 177 -7.65 -5.68 -0.28
CA ILE A 177 -7.15 -6.76 -1.15
C ILE A 177 -6.26 -7.75 -0.37
N HIS A 178 -5.49 -7.26 0.60
CA HIS A 178 -4.70 -8.13 1.45
C HIS A 178 -5.54 -8.89 2.48
N GLN A 179 -6.65 -8.30 2.92
CA GLN A 179 -7.60 -8.97 3.83
C GLN A 179 -8.37 -10.10 3.13
N GLN A 180 -8.76 -9.94 1.87
CA GLN A 180 -9.49 -10.98 1.11
C GLN A 180 -8.65 -12.22 0.81
N LYS A 181 -7.33 -12.13 0.71
CA LYS A 181 -6.48 -13.32 0.48
C LYS A 181 -6.50 -14.32 1.64
N GLU A 182 -6.86 -13.88 2.84
CA GLU A 182 -7.05 -14.79 3.98
C GLU A 182 -8.42 -15.46 3.95
N ASP A 183 -9.45 -14.81 3.36
CA ASP A 183 -10.81 -15.34 3.26
C ASP A 183 -11.03 -16.25 2.04
N ASP A 184 -10.32 -16.04 0.93
CA ASP A 184 -10.47 -16.84 -0.31
C ASP A 184 -9.97 -18.30 -0.16
N ASN A 185 -9.20 -18.60 0.86
CA ASN A 185 -8.86 -19.98 1.20
C ASN A 185 -10.02 -20.78 1.80
N ILE A 186 -11.19 -20.17 2.02
CA ILE A 186 -12.37 -20.80 2.63
C ILE A 186 -13.53 -20.95 1.63
N THR A 187 -13.44 -20.41 0.42
CA THR A 187 -14.49 -20.64 -0.58
C THR A 187 -14.28 -22.02 -1.23
N GLN A 188 -14.65 -23.02 -0.46
CA GLN A 188 -14.83 -24.37 -0.98
C GLN A 188 -15.93 -24.37 -2.03
N LEU A 189 -15.63 -25.06 -3.11
CA LEU A 189 -16.57 -25.66 -4.03
C LEU A 189 -17.83 -26.11 -3.28
N THR A 190 -18.92 -25.37 -3.41
CA THR A 190 -20.22 -25.87 -3.02
C THR A 190 -20.72 -26.78 -4.13
N ASP A 191 -20.84 -28.05 -3.80
CA ASP A 191 -21.50 -29.07 -4.59
C ASP A 191 -22.83 -28.59 -5.15
N THR A 192 -23.06 -28.92 -6.39
CA THR A 192 -24.28 -28.74 -7.16
C THR A 192 -25.42 -29.67 -6.70
N THR A 193 -25.75 -29.66 -5.42
CA THR A 193 -26.99 -30.29 -4.91
C THR A 193 -27.79 -29.26 -4.13
N GLY A 194 -28.90 -28.85 -4.73
CA GLY A 194 -29.80 -27.80 -4.22
C GLY A 194 -30.36 -28.08 -2.83
N ALA A 195 -29.60 -27.73 -1.83
CA ALA A 195 -30.06 -27.57 -0.46
C ALA A 195 -29.89 -26.09 -0.08
N GLU A 196 -30.99 -25.45 0.31
CA GLU A 196 -30.98 -24.12 0.90
C GLU A 196 -30.06 -24.12 2.13
N THR A 197 -28.82 -23.75 1.93
CA THR A 197 -27.92 -23.45 3.05
C THR A 197 -28.16 -22.00 3.45
N ASN A 198 -28.73 -21.80 4.63
CA ASN A 198 -28.75 -20.54 5.32
C ASN A 198 -27.32 -19.98 5.33
N TYR A 199 -27.09 -18.92 4.55
CA TYR A 199 -25.90 -18.12 4.65
C TYR A 199 -25.91 -17.48 6.03
N MET A 200 -25.27 -18.13 7.00
CA MET A 200 -24.77 -17.40 8.15
C MET A 200 -23.85 -16.34 7.59
N GLU A 201 -24.25 -15.08 7.73
CA GLU A 201 -23.33 -13.96 7.70
C GLU A 201 -22.26 -14.28 8.74
N LYS A 202 -21.15 -14.89 8.30
CA LYS A 202 -19.93 -14.87 9.10
C LYS A 202 -19.51 -13.41 9.14
N SER A 203 -19.80 -12.79 10.28
CA SER A 203 -19.14 -11.55 10.68
C SER A 203 -17.68 -11.64 10.31
N PRO A 204 -17.07 -10.57 9.75
CA PRO A 204 -15.64 -10.55 9.55
C PRO A 204 -15.01 -11.02 10.85
N ILE A 205 -14.12 -11.98 10.77
CA ILE A 205 -13.38 -12.46 11.93
C ILE A 205 -12.75 -11.20 12.51
N SER A 206 -13.40 -10.67 13.55
CA SER A 206 -12.71 -9.72 14.40
C SER A 206 -11.51 -10.51 14.89
N THR A 207 -10.32 -10.14 14.44
CA THR A 207 -9.10 -10.52 15.12
C THR A 207 -9.23 -9.90 16.50
N SER A 208 -10.00 -10.61 17.35
CA SER A 208 -10.01 -10.37 18.78
C SER A 208 -8.54 -10.46 19.19
N ALA A 209 -8.11 -9.57 20.06
CA ALA A 209 -6.78 -9.55 20.66
C ALA A 209 -6.37 -10.88 21.35
N ASP A 210 -7.20 -11.89 21.25
CA ASP A 210 -7.12 -13.24 21.82
C ASP A 210 -6.80 -14.35 20.80
N SER A 211 -6.23 -14.02 19.61
CA SER A 211 -5.68 -15.10 18.79
C SER A 211 -4.43 -15.64 19.47
N ASP A 212 -4.51 -16.88 19.90
CA ASP A 212 -3.52 -17.69 20.66
C ASP A 212 -2.20 -17.96 19.89
N TYR A 213 -1.96 -17.21 18.80
CA TYR A 213 -0.71 -17.14 18.06
C TYR A 213 0.08 -15.92 18.54
N GLY A 214 0.95 -16.13 19.54
CA GLY A 214 2.06 -15.26 19.97
C GLY A 214 1.75 -13.77 20.03
N GLY A 215 1.38 -13.26 21.23
CA GLY A 215 1.40 -11.84 21.60
C GLY A 215 0.85 -10.87 20.54
N GLY A 216 -0.36 -10.37 20.70
CA GLY A 216 -1.08 -9.40 19.88
C GLY A 216 -0.28 -8.48 18.94
N GLN A 217 -0.97 -7.74 18.09
CA GLN A 217 -0.35 -6.75 17.19
C GLN A 217 -0.40 -5.36 17.81
N ALA A 218 0.58 -4.53 17.47
CA ALA A 218 0.64 -3.14 17.87
C ALA A 218 1.04 -2.27 16.67
N LEU A 219 0.66 -0.99 16.67
CA LEU A 219 0.98 -0.06 15.61
C LEU A 219 2.37 0.53 15.81
N LEU A 220 3.35 -0.01 15.07
CA LEU A 220 4.70 0.54 15.02
C LEU A 220 4.72 1.77 14.13
N LYS A 221 5.09 2.92 14.69
CA LYS A 221 5.19 4.19 13.97
C LYS A 221 6.63 4.59 13.82
N GLU A 222 7.14 4.63 12.60
CA GLU A 222 8.46 5.16 12.25
C GLU A 222 8.27 6.55 11.65
N CYS A 223 8.67 7.59 12.36
CA CYS A 223 8.56 8.97 11.96
C CYS A 223 9.92 9.51 11.53
N TRP A 224 10.06 9.85 10.27
CA TRP A 224 11.18 10.56 9.69
C TRP A 224 10.86 12.04 9.65
N TYR A 225 11.65 12.89 10.29
CA TYR A 225 11.37 14.32 10.35
C TYR A 225 12.63 15.16 10.37
N TYR A 226 12.52 16.36 9.81
CA TYR A 226 13.60 17.34 9.84
C TYR A 226 13.49 18.23 11.09
N ASP A 227 14.61 18.38 11.79
CA ASP A 227 14.81 19.39 12.83
C ASP A 227 15.94 20.31 12.37
N GLY A 228 15.55 21.50 11.86
CA GLY A 228 16.47 22.34 11.11
C GLY A 228 16.99 21.66 9.85
N PRO A 229 18.33 21.55 9.66
CA PRO A 229 18.91 20.88 8.48
C PRO A 229 19.02 19.35 8.66
N ASP A 230 18.89 18.84 9.87
CA ASP A 230 19.18 17.46 10.21
C ASP A 230 17.93 16.59 10.17
N LEU A 231 18.07 15.38 9.61
CA LEU A 231 17.02 14.38 9.55
C LEU A 231 17.12 13.42 10.73
N TYR A 232 16.02 13.17 11.39
CA TYR A 232 15.90 12.24 12.50
C TYR A 232 14.90 11.12 12.23
N LEU A 233 15.16 9.96 12.83
CA LEU A 233 14.23 8.84 12.90
C LEU A 233 13.77 8.65 14.34
N ALA A 234 12.47 8.81 14.59
CA ALA A 234 11.83 8.44 15.85
C ALA A 234 10.92 7.25 15.61
N THR A 235 11.11 6.17 16.36
CA THR A 235 10.24 4.99 16.31
C THR A 235 9.51 4.86 17.63
N TYR A 236 8.17 4.74 17.57
CA TYR A 236 7.35 4.64 18.77
C TYR A 236 6.14 3.73 18.55
N CYS A 237 5.61 3.20 19.65
CA CYS A 237 4.42 2.36 19.67
C CYS A 237 3.55 2.78 20.84
N GLY A 238 2.30 3.19 20.56
CA GLY A 238 1.48 3.87 21.57
C GLY A 238 2.21 5.08 22.14
N ASP A 239 2.39 5.10 23.47
CA ASP A 239 3.12 6.14 24.20
C ASP A 239 4.60 5.79 24.45
N VAL A 240 5.07 4.63 23.99
CA VAL A 240 6.43 4.15 24.23
C VAL A 240 7.36 4.57 23.10
N LEU A 241 8.33 5.42 23.40
CA LEU A 241 9.42 5.73 22.48
C LEU A 241 10.41 4.56 22.45
N LEU A 242 10.49 3.88 21.29
CA LEU A 242 11.37 2.72 21.09
C LEU A 242 12.79 3.17 20.75
N GLN A 243 12.92 4.08 19.79
CA GLN A 243 14.19 4.55 19.27
C GLN A 243 14.09 6.02 18.85
N HIS A 244 15.17 6.78 19.05
CA HIS A 244 15.35 8.13 18.52
C HIS A 244 16.81 8.31 18.15
N ILE A 245 17.09 8.43 16.85
CA ILE A 245 18.45 8.53 16.30
C ILE A 245 18.52 9.56 15.18
N PRO A 246 19.69 10.18 14.96
CA PRO A 246 19.94 10.91 13.73
C PRO A 246 19.89 9.95 12.55
N SER A 247 19.33 10.39 11.44
CA SER A 247 19.25 9.58 10.23
C SER A 247 20.64 9.38 9.61
N PRO A 248 20.97 8.16 9.15
CA PRO A 248 22.17 7.93 8.35
C PRO A 248 22.04 8.49 6.93
N TYR A 249 20.84 8.89 6.53
CA TYR A 249 20.55 9.40 5.18
C TYR A 249 20.38 10.91 5.20
N PRO A 250 20.81 11.62 4.12
CA PRO A 250 20.62 13.08 4.00
C PRO A 250 19.20 13.48 3.60
N PHE A 251 18.34 12.50 3.26
CA PHE A 251 16.95 12.70 2.83
C PHE A 251 16.06 11.56 3.35
N ILE A 252 14.76 11.78 3.35
CA ILE A 252 13.78 10.75 3.73
C ILE A 252 13.87 9.58 2.73
N PRO A 253 14.14 8.34 3.18
CA PRO A 253 14.41 7.19 2.31
C PRO A 253 13.12 6.61 1.70
N LEU A 254 12.36 7.44 1.02
CA LEU A 254 11.08 7.13 0.39
C LEU A 254 11.07 7.64 -1.05
N CYS A 255 10.69 6.78 -1.97
CA CYS A 255 10.35 7.15 -3.34
C CYS A 255 8.85 6.96 -3.56
N MET A 256 8.26 7.78 -4.41
CA MET A 256 6.84 7.75 -4.71
C MET A 256 6.61 7.72 -6.23
N PHE A 257 5.77 6.81 -6.65
CA PHE A 257 5.11 6.86 -7.96
C PHE A 257 3.73 7.49 -7.77
N LYS A 258 3.47 8.60 -8.46
CA LYS A 258 2.18 9.30 -8.45
C LYS A 258 1.57 9.16 -9.84
N ASN A 259 0.40 8.51 -9.95
CA ASN A 259 -0.26 8.27 -11.24
C ASN A 259 -0.81 9.61 -11.79
N TYR A 260 -2.09 9.91 -11.62
CA TYR A 260 -2.60 11.22 -12.01
C TYR A 260 -2.37 12.21 -10.87
N GLY A 261 -1.28 12.98 -11.00
CA GLY A 261 -0.86 13.95 -9.99
C GLY A 261 -1.58 15.29 -10.12
N ASP A 262 -1.73 15.95 -8.99
CA ASP A 262 -2.06 17.36 -8.86
C ASP A 262 -0.86 18.04 -8.18
N ASP A 263 -0.43 19.20 -8.67
CA ASP A 263 0.68 19.95 -8.10
C ASP A 263 0.38 20.51 -6.70
N HIS A 264 -0.89 20.58 -6.35
CA HIS A 264 -1.35 21.07 -5.05
C HIS A 264 -1.58 19.98 -4.00
N SER A 265 -1.43 18.70 -4.38
CA SER A 265 -1.65 17.57 -3.49
C SER A 265 -0.56 16.53 -3.63
N ILE A 266 -0.10 15.97 -2.52
CA ILE A 266 0.81 14.83 -2.55
C ILE A 266 0.11 13.56 -3.07
N TRP A 267 -1.23 13.51 -2.94
CA TRP A 267 -2.04 12.37 -3.32
C TRP A 267 -2.50 12.44 -4.77
N GLY A 268 -2.21 11.39 -5.53
CA GLY A 268 -2.72 11.20 -6.88
C GLY A 268 -4.11 10.57 -6.93
N LYS A 269 -4.56 10.27 -8.17
CA LYS A 269 -5.79 9.54 -8.47
C LYS A 269 -5.44 8.22 -9.17
N GLY A 270 -6.13 7.14 -8.80
CA GLY A 270 -6.00 5.84 -9.44
C GLY A 270 -6.83 5.72 -10.71
N GLU A 271 -6.50 4.75 -11.56
CA GLU A 271 -7.28 4.42 -12.76
C GLU A 271 -8.75 4.08 -12.45
N PRO A 272 -9.04 3.24 -11.41
CA PRO A 272 -10.43 2.91 -11.09
C PRO A 272 -11.29 4.14 -10.78
N GLU A 273 -10.68 5.17 -10.14
CA GLU A 273 -11.38 6.41 -9.82
C GLU A 273 -11.84 7.18 -11.05
N ILE A 274 -11.02 7.18 -12.11
CA ILE A 274 -11.30 7.92 -13.34
C ILE A 274 -12.33 7.16 -14.18
N ILE A 275 -12.26 5.84 -14.17
CA ILE A 275 -13.09 4.97 -14.99
C ILE A 275 -14.44 4.67 -14.33
N GLU A 276 -14.58 4.90 -13.03
CA GLU A 276 -15.76 4.56 -12.23
C GLU A 276 -17.09 4.96 -12.90
N PRO A 277 -17.29 6.20 -13.41
CA PRO A 277 -18.56 6.59 -14.02
C PRO A 277 -18.90 5.75 -15.26
N LEU A 278 -17.89 5.42 -16.08
CA LEU A 278 -18.06 4.60 -17.26
C LEU A 278 -18.39 3.15 -16.89
N ALA A 279 -17.68 2.59 -15.91
CA ALA A 279 -17.90 1.22 -15.44
C ALA A 279 -19.32 1.05 -14.87
N ILE A 280 -19.79 2.01 -14.08
CA ILE A 280 -21.15 2.02 -13.52
C ILE A 280 -22.18 2.12 -14.64
N GLY A 281 -22.01 3.06 -15.60
CA GLY A 281 -22.92 3.22 -16.73
C GLY A 281 -23.04 1.95 -17.57
N THR A 282 -21.91 1.30 -17.84
CA THR A 282 -21.89 0.03 -18.59
C THR A 282 -22.60 -1.10 -17.83
N ALA A 283 -22.32 -1.25 -16.54
CA ALA A 283 -22.93 -2.27 -15.69
C ALA A 283 -24.46 -2.10 -15.61
N ILE A 284 -24.95 -0.86 -15.46
CA ILE A 284 -26.39 -0.55 -15.43
C ILE A 284 -27.03 -0.86 -16.78
N ALA A 285 -26.44 -0.42 -17.90
CA ALA A 285 -26.98 -0.67 -19.24
C ALA A 285 -27.09 -2.16 -19.55
N MET A 286 -26.06 -2.96 -19.22
CA MET A 286 -26.07 -4.41 -19.39
C MET A 286 -27.12 -5.09 -18.52
N SER A 287 -27.25 -4.70 -17.26
CA SER A 287 -28.27 -5.23 -16.35
C SER A 287 -29.68 -4.94 -16.88
N GLN A 288 -29.94 -3.72 -17.37
CA GLN A 288 -31.24 -3.38 -17.98
C GLN A 288 -31.53 -4.13 -19.25
N THR A 289 -30.52 -4.43 -20.09
CA THR A 289 -30.68 -5.20 -21.30
C THR A 289 -31.17 -6.61 -20.97
N VAL A 290 -30.61 -7.24 -19.94
CA VAL A 290 -31.04 -8.57 -19.50
C VAL A 290 -32.41 -8.54 -18.82
N ASP A 291 -32.73 -7.52 -18.04
CA ASP A 291 -34.05 -7.39 -17.41
C ASP A 291 -35.19 -7.17 -18.42
N ASN A 292 -34.87 -6.64 -19.61
CA ASN A 292 -35.85 -6.35 -20.68
C ASN A 292 -35.94 -7.45 -21.76
N SER A 293 -35.10 -8.50 -21.64
CA SER A 293 -35.07 -9.65 -22.57
C SER A 293 -35.98 -10.77 -22.10
#